data_77bbde140a0e6bd9d3f8bc2042a2d16b
#
_entry.id   77bbde140a0e6bd9d3f8bc2042a2d16b
#
_cell.length_a   1.000
_cell.length_b   1.000
_cell.length_c   1.000
_cell.angle_alpha   90.00
_cell.angle_beta   90.00
_cell.angle_gamma   90.00
#
_symmetry.space_group_name_H-M   'P 1'
#
loop_
_entity.id
_entity.type
_entity.pdbx_description
1 polymer ?
#
loop_
_entity_poly.entity_id
_entity_poly.type
_entity_poly.pdbx_seq_one_letter_code
_entity_poly.pdbx_strand_id
1 'polypeptide(L)'
;MSTFNITPEQLVIFHECLGSKVCIRIFQVFLANRSLNVSAVSRKVGCNNDRCIEHLKKLAKLGIVQEEFYAGRHSFALQKGDFTDLMQQAISLMNKDEKSKTSTIVRRDSSQ
;
A
#
# COMPACT_ATOMS: atom_id res chain seq x y z
N MET A 1 -19.68 -11.24 -17.15
CA MET A 1 -18.99 -10.02 -16.86
C MET A 1 -18.57 -9.95 -15.40
N SER A 2 -17.36 -9.72 -15.21
CA SER A 2 -16.85 -9.59 -13.86
C SER A 2 -17.16 -8.20 -13.32
N THR A 3 -17.65 -8.15 -12.13
CA THR A 3 -17.91 -6.88 -11.50
C THR A 3 -17.23 -6.88 -10.15
N PHE A 4 -16.62 -5.77 -9.87
CA PHE A 4 -16.05 -5.56 -8.56
C PHE A 4 -17.15 -5.08 -7.64
N ASN A 5 -17.15 -5.61 -6.44
CA ASN A 5 -18.06 -5.14 -5.41
C ASN A 5 -17.44 -3.94 -4.71
N ILE A 6 -17.22 -2.90 -5.49
CA ILE A 6 -16.54 -1.72 -5.00
C ILE A 6 -17.56 -0.60 -4.81
N THR A 7 -17.58 -0.03 -3.62
CA THR A 7 -18.46 1.09 -3.34
C THR A 7 -17.74 2.40 -3.62
N PRO A 8 -18.50 3.47 -3.86
CA PRO A 8 -17.86 4.78 -4.02
C PRO A 8 -17.02 5.17 -2.81
N GLU A 9 -17.47 4.81 -1.63
CA GLU A 9 -16.71 5.11 -0.42
C GLU A 9 -15.35 4.43 -0.44
N GLN A 10 -15.31 3.18 -0.88
CA GLN A 10 -14.05 2.46 -0.98
C GLN A 10 -13.12 3.10 -2.00
N LEU A 11 -13.67 3.60 -3.10
CA LEU A 11 -12.84 4.26 -4.09
C LEU A 11 -12.21 5.54 -3.54
N VAL A 12 -12.97 6.27 -2.73
CA VAL A 12 -12.42 7.46 -2.09
C VAL A 12 -11.28 7.08 -1.14
N ILE A 13 -11.48 6.05 -0.35
CA ILE A 13 -10.44 5.59 0.57
C ILE A 13 -9.21 5.12 -0.20
N PHE A 14 -9.42 4.41 -1.29
CA PHE A 14 -8.32 3.95 -2.12
C PHE A 14 -7.53 5.12 -2.68
N HIS A 15 -8.22 6.13 -3.13
CA HIS A 15 -7.58 7.34 -3.63
C HIS A 15 -6.75 8.01 -2.54
N GLU A 16 -7.29 8.08 -1.33
CA GLU A 16 -6.55 8.65 -0.21
C GLU A 16 -5.27 7.86 0.07
N CYS A 17 -5.37 6.54 0.00
CA CYS A 17 -4.19 5.71 0.23
C CYS A 17 -3.14 5.92 -0.84
N LEU A 18 -3.57 6.03 -2.09
CA LEU A 18 -2.63 6.27 -3.19
C LEU A 18 -2.00 7.64 -3.09
N GLY A 19 -2.68 8.58 -2.47
CA GLY A 19 -2.15 9.92 -2.31
C GLY A 19 -1.26 10.11 -1.10
N SER A 20 -0.98 9.05 -0.36
CA SER A 20 -0.20 9.13 0.87
C SER A 20 1.07 8.30 0.74
N LYS A 21 2.21 8.96 0.83
CA LYS A 21 3.50 8.25 0.79
C LYS A 21 3.61 7.25 1.93
N VAL A 22 3.10 7.62 3.10
CA VAL A 22 3.15 6.73 4.25
C VAL A 22 2.33 5.48 3.99
N CYS A 23 1.13 5.66 3.45
CA CYS A 23 0.27 4.52 3.17
C CYS A 23 0.90 3.58 2.14
N ILE A 24 1.51 4.16 1.10
CA ILE A 24 2.19 3.37 0.09
C ILE A 24 3.35 2.60 0.70
N ARG A 25 4.10 3.22 1.57
CA ARG A 25 5.22 2.55 2.24
C ARG A 25 4.74 1.41 3.12
N ILE A 26 3.63 1.63 3.81
CA ILE A 26 3.06 0.58 4.65
C ILE A 26 2.71 -0.63 3.79
N PHE A 27 2.08 -0.38 2.66
CA PHE A 27 1.72 -1.47 1.76
C PHE A 27 2.97 -2.21 1.28
N GLN A 28 4.01 -1.47 0.91
CA GLN A 28 5.24 -2.10 0.44
C GLN A 28 5.89 -2.96 1.52
N VAL A 29 5.81 -2.50 2.76
CA VAL A 29 6.33 -3.29 3.88
C VAL A 29 5.59 -4.60 3.99
N PHE A 30 4.28 -4.58 3.77
CA PHE A 30 3.49 -5.80 3.84
C PHE A 30 3.71 -6.73 2.66
N LEU A 31 4.16 -6.22 1.54
CA LEU A 31 4.55 -7.09 0.44
C LEU A 31 5.77 -7.92 0.80
N ALA A 32 6.65 -7.37 1.61
CA ALA A 32 7.84 -8.08 2.05
C ALA A 32 7.58 -8.93 3.29
N ASN A 33 6.62 -8.51 4.11
CA ASN A 33 6.33 -9.17 5.38
C ASN A 33 4.82 -9.32 5.52
N ARG A 34 4.34 -10.49 5.27
CA ARG A 34 2.89 -10.70 5.17
C ARG A 34 2.10 -10.35 6.40
N SER A 35 2.72 -10.42 7.56
CA SER A 35 2.03 -10.15 8.83
C SER A 35 2.99 -9.43 9.76
N LEU A 36 2.51 -8.33 10.33
CA LEU A 36 3.34 -7.51 11.21
C LEU A 36 2.47 -6.87 12.28
N ASN A 37 3.04 -6.70 13.47
CA ASN A 37 2.33 -5.91 14.48
C ASN A 37 2.56 -4.43 14.22
N VAL A 38 1.75 -3.60 14.86
CA VAL A 38 1.75 -2.17 14.60
C VAL A 38 3.12 -1.55 14.88
N SER A 39 3.75 -1.97 15.97
CA SER A 39 5.06 -1.41 16.32
C SER A 39 6.10 -1.69 15.25
N ALA A 40 6.08 -2.88 14.69
CA ALA A 40 7.03 -3.24 13.64
C ALA A 40 6.78 -2.41 12.39
N VAL A 41 5.51 -2.23 12.01
CA VAL A 41 5.19 -1.41 10.86
C VAL A 41 5.66 0.02 11.09
N SER A 42 5.38 0.53 12.26
CA SER A 42 5.74 1.90 12.63
C SER A 42 7.25 2.14 12.49
N ARG A 43 8.04 1.19 13.00
CA ARG A 43 9.50 1.30 12.92
C ARG A 43 9.98 1.24 11.49
N LYS A 44 9.43 0.32 10.70
CA LYS A 44 9.89 0.14 9.33
C LYS A 44 9.53 1.31 8.44
N VAL A 45 8.41 1.94 8.71
CA VAL A 45 7.92 3.05 7.90
C VAL A 45 8.41 4.39 8.41
N GLY A 46 8.67 4.48 9.71
CA GLY A 46 9.17 5.71 10.30
C GLY A 46 8.09 6.69 10.69
N CYS A 47 6.94 6.19 11.14
CA CYS A 47 5.90 7.06 11.65
C CYS A 47 5.44 6.56 13.00
N ASN A 48 4.69 7.38 13.73
CA ASN A 48 4.25 6.95 15.04
C ASN A 48 3.11 5.95 14.92
N ASN A 49 2.84 5.25 16.02
CA ASN A 49 1.86 4.18 16.02
C ASN A 49 0.46 4.66 15.66
N ASP A 50 0.06 5.79 16.19
CA ASP A 50 -1.29 6.29 15.95
C ASP A 50 -1.52 6.57 14.47
N ARG A 51 -0.54 7.17 13.83
CA ARG A 51 -0.63 7.48 12.42
C ARG A 51 -0.62 6.20 11.58
N CYS A 52 0.21 5.25 11.99
CA CYS A 52 0.23 3.95 11.31
C CYS A 52 -1.12 3.27 11.40
N ILE A 53 -1.72 3.30 12.57
CA ILE A 53 -3.01 2.66 12.77
C ILE A 53 -4.08 3.31 11.87
N GLU A 54 -4.04 4.62 11.76
CA GLU A 54 -4.97 5.32 10.87
C GLU A 54 -4.89 4.79 9.45
N HIS A 55 -3.67 4.69 8.93
CA HIS A 55 -3.48 4.20 7.57
C HIS A 55 -3.85 2.73 7.45
N LEU A 56 -3.46 1.94 8.45
CA LEU A 56 -3.78 0.52 8.44
C LEU A 56 -5.29 0.28 8.47
N LYS A 57 -6.01 1.11 9.20
CA LYS A 57 -7.47 0.99 9.22
C LYS A 57 -8.08 1.28 7.86
N LYS A 58 -7.53 2.24 7.14
CA LYS A 58 -7.98 2.51 5.78
C LYS A 58 -7.72 1.33 4.88
N LEU A 59 -6.53 0.75 4.97
CA LEU A 59 -6.20 -0.42 4.18
C LEU A 59 -7.09 -1.61 4.55
N ALA A 60 -7.45 -1.71 5.81
CA ALA A 60 -8.36 -2.77 6.25
C ALA A 60 -9.76 -2.59 5.66
N LYS A 61 -10.22 -1.35 5.56
CA LYS A 61 -11.53 -1.09 4.96
C LYS A 61 -11.57 -1.49 3.50
N LEU A 62 -10.43 -1.48 2.84
CA LEU A 62 -10.33 -1.91 1.45
C LEU A 62 -10.09 -3.41 1.32
N GLY A 63 -9.93 -4.11 2.43
CA GLY A 63 -9.65 -5.53 2.40
C GLY A 63 -8.21 -5.85 2.04
N ILE A 64 -7.34 -4.84 2.03
CA ILE A 64 -5.94 -5.07 1.70
C ILE A 64 -5.21 -5.73 2.85
N VAL A 65 -5.55 -5.35 4.07
CA VAL A 65 -5.00 -6.01 5.24
C VAL A 65 -6.14 -6.39 6.19
N GLN A 66 -5.89 -7.37 7.02
CA GLN A 66 -6.84 -7.80 8.03
C GLN A 66 -6.28 -7.49 9.39
N GLU A 67 -7.06 -6.83 10.19
CA GLU A 67 -6.69 -6.51 11.57
C GLU A 67 -6.86 -7.74 12.45
N GLU A 68 -5.86 -7.99 13.28
CA GLU A 68 -5.85 -9.16 14.12
C GLU A 68 -5.40 -8.79 15.53
N PHE A 69 -6.02 -9.44 16.51
CA PHE A 69 -5.58 -9.33 17.89
C PHE A 69 -5.25 -10.72 18.38
N TYR A 70 -4.02 -10.93 18.77
CA TYR A 70 -3.61 -12.25 19.21
C TYR A 70 -2.63 -12.10 20.36
N ALA A 71 -2.94 -12.75 21.47
CA ALA A 71 -2.07 -12.76 22.65
C ALA A 71 -1.69 -11.33 23.05
N GLY A 72 -2.67 -10.42 23.03
CA GLY A 72 -2.44 -9.04 23.42
C GLY A 72 -1.73 -8.20 22.40
N ARG A 73 -1.46 -8.74 21.22
CA ARG A 73 -0.79 -7.99 20.17
C ARG A 73 -1.75 -7.54 19.11
N HIS A 74 -1.60 -6.29 18.72
CA HIS A 74 -2.38 -5.70 17.65
C HIS A 74 -1.57 -5.79 16.37
N SER A 75 -2.00 -6.60 15.44
CA SER A 75 -1.25 -6.83 14.20
C SER A 75 -2.18 -6.80 13.00
N PHE A 76 -1.55 -6.79 11.83
CA PHE A 76 -2.26 -6.78 10.57
C PHE A 76 -1.60 -7.76 9.62
N ALA A 77 -2.40 -8.35 8.75
CA ALA A 77 -1.90 -9.33 7.79
C ALA A 77 -2.40 -8.98 6.41
N LEU A 78 -1.52 -9.10 5.42
CA LEU A 78 -1.86 -8.83 4.03
C LEU A 78 -2.90 -9.84 3.55
N GLN A 79 -3.89 -9.35 2.83
CA GLN A 79 -4.97 -10.18 2.30
C GLN A 79 -5.01 -10.09 0.79
N LYS A 80 -5.42 -11.17 0.15
CA LYS A 80 -5.67 -11.16 -1.28
C LYS A 80 -7.00 -10.50 -1.55
N GLY A 81 -7.09 -9.77 -2.64
CA GLY A 81 -8.33 -9.10 -3.00
C GLY A 81 -8.10 -8.11 -4.11
N ASP A 82 -9.21 -7.55 -4.57
CA ASP A 82 -9.16 -6.64 -5.71
C ASP A 82 -8.32 -5.41 -5.43
N PHE A 83 -8.49 -4.81 -4.27
CA PHE A 83 -7.74 -3.61 -3.95
C PHE A 83 -6.28 -3.90 -3.71
N THR A 84 -5.97 -5.09 -3.17
CA THR A 84 -4.58 -5.50 -3.03
C THR A 84 -3.92 -5.59 -4.40
N ASP A 85 -4.61 -6.20 -5.34
CA ASP A 85 -4.09 -6.32 -6.70
C ASP A 85 -3.93 -4.96 -7.37
N LEU A 86 -4.91 -4.11 -7.21
CA LEU A 86 -4.84 -2.77 -7.79
C LEU A 86 -3.70 -1.96 -7.21
N MET A 87 -3.53 -2.03 -5.90
CA MET A 87 -2.45 -1.31 -5.24
C MET A 87 -1.10 -1.83 -5.70
N GLN A 88 -0.98 -3.14 -5.81
CA GLN A 88 0.26 -3.75 -6.25
C GLN A 88 0.59 -3.35 -7.68
N GLN A 89 -0.40 -3.31 -8.53
CA GLN A 89 -0.20 -2.87 -9.90
C GLN A 89 0.20 -1.41 -9.96
N ALA A 90 -0.45 -0.58 -9.17
CA ALA A 90 -0.12 0.84 -9.14
C ALA A 90 1.33 1.06 -8.73
N ILE A 91 1.77 0.32 -7.71
CA ILE A 91 3.14 0.46 -7.24
C ILE A 91 4.14 -0.07 -8.26
N SER A 92 3.79 -1.16 -8.93
CA SER A 92 4.63 -1.69 -10.00
C SER A 92 4.82 -0.68 -11.12
N LEU A 93 3.74 -0.04 -11.51
CA LEU A 93 3.81 0.98 -12.56
C LEU A 93 4.65 2.16 -12.12
N MET A 94 4.52 2.54 -10.86
CA MET A 94 5.29 3.63 -10.32
C MET A 94 6.79 3.32 -10.37
N ASN A 95 7.16 2.14 -9.93
CA ASN A 95 8.57 1.73 -9.96
C ASN A 95 9.09 1.64 -11.37
N LYS A 96 8.29 1.09 -12.26
CA LYS A 96 8.67 0.96 -13.65
C LYS A 96 8.83 2.32 -14.29
N ASP A 97 7.94 3.23 -13.95
CA ASP A 97 7.96 4.57 -14.46
C ASP A 97 9.22 5.31 -14.04
N GLU A 98 9.59 5.14 -12.78
CA GLU A 98 10.81 5.74 -12.27
C GLU A 98 12.03 5.25 -13.02
N LYS A 99 12.10 3.96 -13.23
CA LYS A 99 13.20 3.37 -13.98
C LYS A 99 13.22 3.89 -15.41
N SER A 100 12.06 3.93 -16.01
CA SER A 100 11.93 4.44 -17.37
C SER A 100 12.36 5.89 -17.47
N LYS A 101 11.96 6.67 -16.49
CA LYS A 101 12.34 8.07 -16.46
C LYS A 101 13.83 8.25 -16.43
N THR A 102 14.50 7.51 -15.56
CA THR A 102 15.94 7.60 -15.45
C THR A 102 16.59 7.23 -16.76
N SER A 103 16.17 6.11 -17.32
CA SER A 103 16.72 5.67 -18.60
C SER A 103 16.37 6.65 -19.71
N THR A 104 15.17 7.14 -19.68
CA THR A 104 14.71 8.04 -20.73
C THR A 104 15.48 9.33 -20.72
N ILE A 105 15.79 9.86 -19.55
CA ILE A 105 16.54 11.07 -19.44
C ILE A 105 17.89 10.92 -20.13
N VAL A 106 18.56 9.83 -19.83
CA VAL A 106 19.85 9.55 -20.44
C VAL A 106 19.72 9.42 -21.95
N ARG A 107 18.76 8.65 -22.38
CA ARG A 107 18.57 8.42 -23.80
C ARG A 107 18.13 9.69 -24.53
N ARG A 108 17.25 10.42 -23.88
CA ARG A 108 16.73 11.61 -24.51
C ARG A 108 17.83 12.60 -24.78
N ASP A 109 18.73 12.74 -23.84
CA ASP A 109 19.84 13.64 -24.03
C ASP A 109 20.67 13.25 -25.23
N SER A 110 20.79 11.97 -25.46
CA SER A 110 21.64 11.52 -26.55
C SER A 110 20.88 11.39 -27.86
N SER A 111 19.63 11.03 -27.78
CA SER A 111 18.91 10.68 -28.99
C SER A 111 18.05 11.82 -29.53
N GLN A 112 17.87 12.83 -28.78
CA GLN A 112 17.04 13.93 -29.23
C GLN A 112 17.79 14.87 -30.13
#